data_66e363ec9f76723b15fe2ce7f1c73c2e
#
_entry.id   66e363ec9f76723b15fe2ce7f1c73c2e
#
_cell.length_a   1.000
_cell.length_b   1.000
_cell.length_c   1.000
_cell.angle_alpha   90.00
_cell.angle_beta   90.00
_cell.angle_gamma   90.00
#
_symmetry.space_group_name_H-M   'P 1'
#
loop_
_entity.id
_entity.type
_entity.pdbx_description
1 polymer ?
#
loop_
_entity_poly.entity_id
_entity_poly.type
_entity_poly.pdbx_seq_one_letter_code
_entity_poly.pdbx_strand_id
1 'polypeptide(L)'
;MTKVHLDDILEKFGVWDRYHTAATVWLTLINVFNSIAYTNYIFITEEVKYRCKHSDNGMNISYSSVNTSHYGECQAESVCAEWVYEDPRSFVAEFDLACQEWKRTLVGTMHSFGYMVGLLIVGPLSDRLGRKTLTVVTCILGSSLGLARSFTTNYWLYVILEFLEAVVGDPCSSSFMMSIEMVATDKRVLYTTITGFGYTIGGVLYPLIYWLVPYWRHFLQAVYAPGLLFIFYIYLIDESPRWLLTKGKKNEAVTIIDAAAKVNKLQLDMDINQITYQEEKGANFSRVLLETFKSKSMLKRFFVCAVWWIASTFVNHGLTINSISLQGNKYVNYALTSLVDVPGRFVVVYILNRYKRKMPLIFTFVACAVLCAAQPFVPYDLPWLSITLFMSGKLMSSFYFSITYIFTSELFPTYTRNSMHALCSSVGRIGSIVAPQMPLLMVYWSGLPSMIFGLVSLTAGLLTLLVPDTTEDALPDTVHEAEKIGKIEENELGAKKCSS
;
A
#
# COMPACT_ATOMS: atom_id res chain seq x y z
N MET A 1 -44.38 1.61 -15.79
CA MET A 1 -43.58 0.79 -14.86
C MET A 1 -42.33 1.59 -14.51
N THR A 2 -42.21 2.07 -13.29
CA THR A 2 -41.08 2.88 -12.83
C THR A 2 -39.84 1.96 -12.67
N LYS A 3 -38.78 2.24 -13.45
CA LYS A 3 -37.52 1.54 -13.30
C LYS A 3 -36.92 1.90 -11.94
N VAL A 4 -36.58 0.90 -11.14
CA VAL A 4 -35.98 1.07 -9.81
C VAL A 4 -34.46 1.02 -9.98
N HIS A 5 -33.74 2.06 -9.53
CA HIS A 5 -32.27 2.05 -9.52
C HIS A 5 -31.75 1.24 -8.34
N LEU A 6 -30.66 0.52 -8.54
CA LEU A 6 -30.03 -0.27 -7.46
C LEU A 6 -29.65 0.60 -6.25
N ASP A 7 -29.20 1.84 -6.49
CA ASP A 7 -28.79 2.75 -5.41
C ASP A 7 -29.97 3.12 -4.50
N ASP A 8 -31.20 3.30 -5.06
CA ASP A 8 -32.42 3.60 -4.28
C ASP A 8 -32.76 2.47 -3.30
N ILE A 9 -32.41 1.23 -3.67
CA ILE A 9 -32.59 0.06 -2.80
C ILE A 9 -31.49 0.02 -1.75
N LEU A 10 -30.22 0.24 -2.15
CA LEU A 10 -29.08 0.17 -1.23
C LEU A 10 -29.08 1.32 -0.20
N GLU A 11 -29.72 2.47 -0.50
CA GLU A 11 -29.89 3.58 0.47
C GLU A 11 -30.70 3.15 1.70
N LYS A 12 -31.67 2.21 1.53
CA LYS A 12 -32.48 1.72 2.63
C LYS A 12 -31.71 0.85 3.63
N PHE A 13 -30.58 0.30 3.23
CA PHE A 13 -29.72 -0.48 4.12
C PHE A 13 -28.78 0.41 4.94
N GLY A 14 -28.77 0.23 6.25
CA GLY A 14 -27.81 0.87 7.15
C GLY A 14 -26.45 0.20 7.11
N VAL A 15 -25.38 0.99 7.28
CA VAL A 15 -24.00 0.45 7.36
C VAL A 15 -23.84 -0.50 8.55
N TRP A 16 -24.60 -0.29 9.62
CA TRP A 16 -24.57 -1.06 10.86
C TRP A 16 -25.65 -2.13 10.95
N ASP A 17 -26.39 -2.36 9.87
CA ASP A 17 -27.35 -3.45 9.81
C ASP A 17 -26.64 -4.80 9.89
N ARG A 18 -27.34 -5.82 10.37
CA ARG A 18 -26.76 -7.16 10.66
C ARG A 18 -26.01 -7.76 9.48
N TYR A 19 -26.58 -7.67 8.28
CA TYR A 19 -25.97 -8.18 7.06
C TYR A 19 -24.67 -7.44 6.74
N HIS A 20 -24.70 -6.09 6.73
CA HIS A 20 -23.55 -5.27 6.42
C HIS A 20 -22.47 -5.35 7.50
N THR A 21 -22.86 -5.44 8.77
CA THR A 21 -21.90 -5.65 9.88
C THR A 21 -21.17 -6.98 9.75
N ALA A 22 -21.88 -8.07 9.41
CA ALA A 22 -21.24 -9.36 9.17
C ALA A 22 -20.27 -9.30 7.98
N ALA A 23 -20.69 -8.71 6.85
CA ALA A 23 -19.84 -8.52 5.69
C ALA A 23 -18.60 -7.64 6.03
N THR A 24 -18.78 -6.58 6.84
CA THR A 24 -17.68 -5.73 7.33
C THR A 24 -16.64 -6.54 8.09
N VAL A 25 -17.07 -7.42 9.02
CA VAL A 25 -16.15 -8.27 9.79
C VAL A 25 -15.34 -9.16 8.85
N TRP A 26 -16.00 -9.82 7.90
CA TRP A 26 -15.31 -10.72 6.97
C TRP A 26 -14.33 -9.98 6.04
N LEU A 27 -14.73 -8.83 5.49
CA LEU A 27 -13.84 -7.99 4.65
C LEU A 27 -12.67 -7.41 5.46
N THR A 28 -12.92 -7.04 6.73
CA THR A 28 -11.86 -6.57 7.63
C THR A 28 -10.82 -7.67 7.90
N LEU A 29 -11.25 -8.92 8.12
CA LEU A 29 -10.33 -10.05 8.31
C LEU A 29 -9.47 -10.32 7.07
N ILE A 30 -10.01 -10.17 5.87
CA ILE A 30 -9.23 -10.23 4.63
C ILE A 30 -8.14 -9.15 4.62
N ASN A 31 -8.50 -7.90 4.99
CA ASN A 31 -7.53 -6.80 5.03
C ASN A 31 -6.47 -6.98 6.11
N VAL A 32 -6.81 -7.59 7.26
CA VAL A 32 -5.83 -7.97 8.30
C VAL A 32 -4.84 -8.99 7.74
N PHE A 33 -5.34 -10.05 7.12
CA PHE A 33 -4.48 -11.07 6.50
C PHE A 33 -3.59 -10.47 5.42
N ASN A 34 -4.17 -9.68 4.52
CA ASN A 34 -3.42 -9.02 3.44
C ASN A 34 -2.32 -8.11 3.96
N SER A 35 -2.57 -7.36 5.03
CA SER A 35 -1.56 -6.48 5.64
C SER A 35 -0.35 -7.27 6.15
N ILE A 36 -0.59 -8.42 6.79
CA ILE A 36 0.48 -9.29 7.28
C ILE A 36 1.22 -9.94 6.11
N ALA A 37 0.49 -10.46 5.12
CA ALA A 37 1.08 -11.09 3.93
C ALA A 37 1.92 -10.11 3.12
N TYR A 38 1.47 -8.87 2.93
CA TYR A 38 2.18 -7.84 2.17
C TYR A 38 3.48 -7.39 2.82
N THR A 39 3.62 -7.48 4.14
CA THR A 39 4.78 -6.97 4.87
C THR A 39 5.63 -8.06 5.52
N ASN A 40 5.26 -9.34 5.35
CA ASN A 40 5.86 -10.48 6.05
C ASN A 40 7.40 -10.57 5.92
N TYR A 41 7.95 -10.16 4.79
CA TYR A 41 9.40 -10.22 4.53
C TYR A 41 10.22 -9.28 5.43
N ILE A 42 9.63 -8.20 5.99
CA ILE A 42 10.36 -7.16 6.72
C ILE A 42 11.12 -7.72 7.93
N PHE A 43 10.47 -8.52 8.78
CA PHE A 43 11.13 -9.17 9.90
C PHE A 43 11.85 -10.46 9.49
N ILE A 44 11.33 -11.19 8.50
CA ILE A 44 11.95 -12.44 8.02
C ILE A 44 13.36 -12.19 7.48
N THR A 45 13.50 -11.13 6.67
CA THR A 45 14.78 -10.76 6.07
C THR A 45 15.54 -9.70 6.86
N GLU A 46 15.31 -9.62 8.16
CA GLU A 46 16.03 -8.72 9.05
C GLU A 46 17.54 -8.99 9.01
N GLU A 47 18.31 -7.94 9.24
CA GLU A 47 19.76 -8.04 9.34
C GLU A 47 20.16 -8.82 10.60
N VAL A 48 21.05 -9.80 10.43
CA VAL A 48 21.59 -10.61 11.51
C VAL A 48 23.11 -10.46 11.50
N LYS A 49 23.68 -10.23 12.66
CA LYS A 49 25.14 -10.13 12.81
C LYS A 49 25.79 -11.49 12.60
N TYR A 50 26.90 -11.49 11.91
CA TYR A 50 27.70 -12.68 11.65
C TYR A 50 29.19 -12.36 11.80
N ARG A 51 29.99 -13.38 12.03
CA ARG A 51 31.45 -13.27 12.18
C ARG A 51 32.14 -14.44 11.48
N CYS A 52 33.34 -14.20 11.01
CA CYS A 52 34.17 -15.23 10.40
C CYS A 52 34.90 -16.02 11.46
N LYS A 53 34.93 -17.35 11.29
CA LYS A 53 35.75 -18.30 12.08
C LYS A 53 37.01 -18.58 11.27
N HIS A 54 38.13 -18.04 11.71
CA HIS A 54 39.41 -18.32 11.10
C HIS A 54 39.93 -19.71 11.55
N SER A 55 40.36 -20.53 10.60
CA SER A 55 41.05 -21.78 10.87
C SER A 55 42.55 -21.50 11.03
N ASP A 56 43.00 -21.23 12.24
CA ASP A 56 44.43 -21.27 12.54
C ASP A 56 44.89 -22.70 12.65
N ASN A 57 45.96 -23.01 11.94
CA ASN A 57 46.63 -24.32 12.01
C ASN A 57 47.17 -24.56 13.43
N GLY A 58 46.34 -25.01 14.34
CA GLY A 58 46.70 -25.44 15.67
C GLY A 58 46.11 -24.58 16.81
N MET A 59 45.03 -25.04 17.37
CA MET A 59 44.55 -24.89 18.74
C MET A 59 43.93 -23.57 19.25
N ASN A 60 43.85 -22.48 18.54
CA ASN A 60 43.09 -21.34 19.06
C ASN A 60 42.12 -20.78 18.03
N ILE A 61 40.81 -20.91 18.29
CA ILE A 61 39.75 -20.26 17.55
C ILE A 61 39.74 -18.77 17.94
N SER A 62 40.34 -17.92 17.11
CA SER A 62 40.27 -16.48 17.30
C SER A 62 38.97 -15.97 16.70
N TYR A 63 38.11 -15.37 17.52
CA TYR A 63 36.94 -14.67 17.09
C TYR A 63 37.28 -13.20 16.94
N SER A 64 37.32 -12.69 15.72
CA SER A 64 37.38 -11.23 15.53
C SER A 64 36.06 -10.63 16.02
N SER A 65 36.11 -9.85 17.07
CA SER A 65 34.95 -9.08 17.55
C SER A 65 34.74 -7.89 16.61
N VAL A 66 33.77 -8.01 15.70
CA VAL A 66 33.45 -6.94 14.76
C VAL A 66 32.65 -5.86 15.44
N ASN A 67 33.32 -4.80 15.85
CA ASN A 67 32.70 -3.55 16.24
C ASN A 67 32.78 -2.48 15.12
N THR A 68 33.18 -2.83 13.91
CA THR A 68 33.32 -1.89 12.81
C THR A 68 32.92 -2.52 11.48
N SER A 69 31.97 -1.90 10.83
CA SER A 69 31.55 -2.08 9.43
C SER A 69 31.81 -3.46 8.80
N HIS A 70 30.79 -4.26 8.63
CA HIS A 70 30.77 -5.56 7.92
C HIS A 70 31.56 -5.59 6.59
N TYR A 71 31.87 -4.44 6.00
CA TYR A 71 32.54 -4.31 4.71
C TYR A 71 34.02 -4.74 4.73
N GLY A 72 34.72 -4.62 5.85
CA GLY A 72 36.13 -5.00 5.97
C GLY A 72 36.33 -6.51 6.01
N GLU A 73 35.38 -7.28 6.56
CA GLU A 73 35.46 -8.73 6.62
C GLU A 73 35.01 -9.42 5.34
N CYS A 74 34.04 -8.82 4.62
CA CYS A 74 33.58 -9.36 3.35
C CYS A 74 34.60 -9.22 2.21
N GLN A 75 35.56 -8.29 2.31
CA GLN A 75 36.70 -8.23 1.38
C GLN A 75 37.71 -9.37 1.57
N ALA A 76 37.68 -10.04 2.71
CA ALA A 76 38.53 -11.18 3.05
C ALA A 76 37.84 -12.54 2.82
N GLU A 77 36.83 -12.62 1.93
CA GLU A 77 36.10 -13.86 1.60
C GLU A 77 37.00 -15.07 1.30
N SER A 78 38.21 -14.83 0.79
CA SER A 78 39.18 -15.88 0.49
C SER A 78 39.81 -16.53 1.75
N VAL A 79 39.56 -16.00 2.93
CA VAL A 79 40.21 -16.43 4.19
C VAL A 79 39.21 -16.96 5.22
N CYS A 80 37.92 -16.77 5.03
CA CYS A 80 36.90 -17.23 5.95
C CYS A 80 36.57 -18.71 5.73
N ALA A 81 36.83 -19.56 6.76
CA ALA A 81 36.54 -20.99 6.68
C ALA A 81 35.05 -21.31 6.94
N GLU A 82 34.41 -20.57 7.83
CA GLU A 82 33.04 -20.82 8.25
C GLU A 82 32.45 -19.54 8.83
N TRP A 83 31.17 -19.21 8.44
CA TRP A 83 30.45 -18.10 9.01
C TRP A 83 29.65 -18.54 10.25
N VAL A 84 29.75 -17.78 11.33
CA VAL A 84 28.96 -17.98 12.56
C VAL A 84 28.00 -16.85 12.76
N TYR A 85 26.70 -17.15 12.72
CA TYR A 85 25.61 -16.21 12.86
C TYR A 85 25.17 -16.06 14.32
N GLU A 86 24.75 -14.85 14.71
CA GLU A 86 24.24 -14.58 16.07
C GLU A 86 22.94 -15.38 16.33
N ASP A 87 22.06 -15.48 15.34
CA ASP A 87 20.92 -16.40 15.35
C ASP A 87 21.03 -17.43 14.22
N PRO A 88 21.40 -18.68 14.53
CA PRO A 88 21.58 -19.74 13.54
C PRO A 88 20.25 -20.19 12.90
N ARG A 89 19.09 -19.82 13.46
CA ARG A 89 17.75 -20.12 12.91
C ARG A 89 17.16 -18.97 12.12
N SER A 90 17.91 -17.90 11.91
CA SER A 90 17.48 -16.79 11.07
C SER A 90 17.44 -17.17 9.59
N PHE A 91 16.68 -16.44 8.81
CA PHE A 91 16.64 -16.56 7.36
C PHE A 91 18.03 -16.40 6.72
N VAL A 92 18.79 -15.41 7.21
CA VAL A 92 20.16 -15.12 6.74
C VAL A 92 21.09 -16.29 7.00
N ALA A 93 21.01 -16.95 8.17
CA ALA A 93 21.84 -18.09 8.53
C ALA A 93 21.44 -19.36 7.76
N GLU A 94 20.16 -19.67 7.62
CA GLU A 94 19.70 -20.88 6.96
C GLU A 94 20.01 -20.92 5.45
N PHE A 95 20.10 -19.75 4.80
CA PHE A 95 20.47 -19.65 3.39
C PHE A 95 21.92 -19.21 3.18
N ASP A 96 22.72 -19.11 4.26
CA ASP A 96 24.14 -18.72 4.22
C ASP A 96 24.38 -17.44 3.42
N LEU A 97 23.71 -16.36 3.83
CA LEU A 97 23.73 -15.07 3.13
C LEU A 97 24.78 -14.09 3.66
N ALA A 98 25.77 -14.54 4.43
CA ALA A 98 26.87 -13.68 4.87
C ALA A 98 27.51 -12.98 3.67
N CYS A 99 27.81 -11.70 3.79
CA CYS A 99 28.34 -10.84 2.72
C CYS A 99 27.49 -10.72 1.45
N GLN A 100 26.24 -11.18 1.48
CA GLN A 100 25.31 -11.15 0.34
C GLN A 100 24.05 -10.37 0.68
N GLU A 101 24.22 -9.17 1.26
CA GLU A 101 23.12 -8.30 1.71
C GLU A 101 22.10 -7.98 0.58
N TRP A 102 22.56 -7.91 -0.67
CA TRP A 102 21.69 -7.70 -1.82
C TRP A 102 20.66 -8.83 -2.00
N LYS A 103 21.00 -10.08 -1.62
CA LYS A 103 20.04 -11.18 -1.67
C LYS A 103 18.96 -11.02 -0.60
N ARG A 104 19.35 -10.55 0.58
CA ARG A 104 18.40 -10.27 1.66
C ARG A 104 17.36 -9.24 1.22
N THR A 105 17.78 -8.13 0.64
CA THR A 105 16.88 -7.06 0.19
C THR A 105 16.16 -7.40 -1.11
N LEU A 106 16.69 -8.31 -1.94
CA LEU A 106 16.05 -8.77 -3.16
C LEU A 106 14.68 -9.42 -2.90
N VAL A 107 14.49 -10.10 -1.77
CA VAL A 107 13.22 -10.71 -1.39
C VAL A 107 12.10 -9.68 -1.39
N GLY A 108 12.28 -8.55 -0.68
CA GLY A 108 11.28 -7.47 -0.64
C GLY A 108 11.08 -6.79 -1.99
N THR A 109 12.13 -6.66 -2.80
CA THR A 109 12.04 -6.11 -4.16
C THR A 109 11.20 -7.03 -5.06
N MET A 110 11.43 -8.34 -5.01
CA MET A 110 10.67 -9.32 -5.79
C MET A 110 9.22 -9.43 -5.32
N HIS A 111 8.96 -9.30 -4.02
CA HIS A 111 7.61 -9.16 -3.49
C HIS A 111 6.89 -7.94 -4.08
N SER A 112 7.51 -6.76 -4.00
CA SER A 112 6.92 -5.52 -4.51
C SER A 112 6.72 -5.55 -6.03
N PHE A 113 7.64 -6.17 -6.77
CA PHE A 113 7.52 -6.38 -8.21
C PHE A 113 6.39 -7.36 -8.55
N GLY A 114 6.28 -8.46 -7.83
CA GLY A 114 5.17 -9.41 -7.96
C GLY A 114 3.82 -8.75 -7.70
N TYR A 115 3.72 -7.93 -6.66
CA TYR A 115 2.52 -7.16 -6.35
C TYR A 115 2.13 -6.20 -7.47
N MET A 116 3.09 -5.50 -8.08
CA MET A 116 2.83 -4.64 -9.24
C MET A 116 2.26 -5.43 -10.42
N VAL A 117 2.84 -6.59 -10.72
CA VAL A 117 2.35 -7.49 -11.79
C VAL A 117 0.95 -8.01 -11.46
N GLY A 118 0.73 -8.40 -10.20
CA GLY A 118 -0.56 -8.88 -9.69
C GLY A 118 -1.68 -7.87 -9.89
N LEU A 119 -1.46 -6.61 -9.58
CA LEU A 119 -2.45 -5.54 -9.78
C LEU A 119 -2.92 -5.41 -11.23
N LEU A 120 -2.04 -5.64 -12.20
CA LEU A 120 -2.40 -5.60 -13.63
C LEU A 120 -3.29 -6.78 -14.03
N ILE A 121 -3.20 -7.90 -13.32
CA ILE A 121 -3.94 -9.13 -13.61
C ILE A 121 -5.25 -9.20 -12.80
N VAL A 122 -5.19 -8.88 -11.52
CA VAL A 122 -6.30 -9.03 -10.57
C VAL A 122 -7.50 -8.16 -10.95
N GLY A 123 -7.29 -6.92 -11.40
CA GLY A 123 -8.38 -6.04 -11.82
C GLY A 123 -9.24 -6.63 -12.93
N PRO A 124 -8.70 -6.89 -14.14
CA PRO A 124 -9.46 -7.49 -15.24
C PRO A 124 -10.04 -8.89 -14.91
N LEU A 125 -9.34 -9.65 -14.07
CA LEU A 125 -9.80 -10.97 -13.64
C LEU A 125 -11.00 -10.87 -12.68
N SER A 126 -11.00 -9.87 -11.77
CA SER A 126 -12.12 -9.54 -10.88
C SER A 126 -13.38 -9.19 -11.67
N ASP A 127 -13.24 -8.44 -12.76
CA ASP A 127 -14.36 -8.09 -13.62
C ASP A 127 -14.94 -9.30 -14.36
N ARG A 128 -14.11 -10.31 -14.65
CA ARG A 128 -14.55 -11.52 -15.36
C ARG A 128 -15.15 -12.58 -14.44
N LEU A 129 -14.46 -12.91 -13.36
CA LEU A 129 -14.80 -14.04 -12.47
C LEU A 129 -15.76 -13.67 -11.34
N GLY A 130 -15.84 -12.38 -10.98
CA GLY A 130 -16.59 -11.89 -9.82
C GLY A 130 -15.67 -11.51 -8.67
N ARG A 131 -16.16 -10.62 -7.81
CA ARG A 131 -15.39 -10.08 -6.68
C ARG A 131 -15.15 -11.14 -5.60
N LYS A 132 -16.24 -11.84 -5.21
CA LYS A 132 -16.20 -12.93 -4.24
C LYS A 132 -15.28 -14.06 -4.67
N THR A 133 -15.53 -14.57 -5.88
CA THR A 133 -14.76 -15.71 -6.42
C THR A 133 -13.28 -15.39 -6.46
N LEU A 134 -12.90 -14.22 -6.97
CA LEU A 134 -11.50 -13.84 -7.06
C LEU A 134 -10.88 -13.64 -5.67
N THR A 135 -11.57 -12.98 -4.74
CA THR A 135 -11.10 -12.82 -3.36
C THR A 135 -10.76 -14.15 -2.70
N VAL A 136 -11.64 -15.15 -2.84
CA VAL A 136 -11.40 -16.50 -2.29
C VAL A 136 -10.21 -17.17 -2.97
N VAL A 137 -10.15 -17.11 -4.31
CA VAL A 137 -9.06 -17.74 -5.09
C VAL A 137 -7.71 -17.11 -4.73
N THR A 138 -7.61 -15.79 -4.66
CA THR A 138 -6.36 -15.09 -4.29
C THR A 138 -5.94 -15.40 -2.86
N CYS A 139 -6.87 -15.44 -1.90
CA CYS A 139 -6.55 -15.83 -0.52
C CYS A 139 -6.00 -17.27 -0.44
N ILE A 140 -6.63 -18.23 -1.14
CA ILE A 140 -6.21 -19.64 -1.10
C ILE A 140 -4.88 -19.85 -1.81
N LEU A 141 -4.71 -19.29 -3.01
CA LEU A 141 -3.47 -19.41 -3.77
C LEU A 141 -2.31 -18.73 -3.03
N GLY A 142 -2.51 -17.50 -2.54
CA GLY A 142 -1.51 -16.80 -1.74
C GLY A 142 -1.15 -17.58 -0.48
N SER A 143 -2.14 -18.09 0.26
CA SER A 143 -1.90 -18.90 1.45
C SER A 143 -1.15 -20.20 1.13
N SER A 144 -1.50 -20.87 0.03
CA SER A 144 -0.83 -22.11 -0.39
C SER A 144 0.63 -21.86 -0.76
N LEU A 145 0.93 -20.79 -1.52
CA LEU A 145 2.29 -20.43 -1.92
C LEU A 145 3.12 -19.94 -0.71
N GLY A 146 2.54 -19.12 0.16
CA GLY A 146 3.19 -18.67 1.38
C GLY A 146 3.50 -19.84 2.34
N LEU A 147 2.60 -20.80 2.46
CA LEU A 147 2.82 -22.01 3.22
C LEU A 147 3.90 -22.90 2.58
N ALA A 148 3.86 -23.10 1.26
CA ALA A 148 4.88 -23.86 0.54
C ALA A 148 6.27 -23.26 0.71
N ARG A 149 6.38 -21.93 0.75
CA ARG A 149 7.62 -21.18 0.98
C ARG A 149 8.26 -21.52 2.33
N SER A 150 7.47 -21.82 3.37
CA SER A 150 7.99 -22.20 4.69
C SER A 150 8.79 -23.52 4.69
N PHE A 151 8.64 -24.37 3.68
CA PHE A 151 9.33 -25.65 3.56
C PHE A 151 10.52 -25.61 2.62
N THR A 152 10.82 -24.46 1.99
CA THR A 152 11.91 -24.36 1.03
C THR A 152 13.28 -24.39 1.72
N THR A 153 14.24 -25.06 1.08
CA THR A 153 15.66 -25.11 1.49
C THR A 153 16.57 -24.41 0.48
N ASN A 154 16.03 -24.00 -0.66
CA ASN A 154 16.76 -23.29 -1.71
C ASN A 154 16.33 -21.82 -1.74
N TYR A 155 17.30 -20.89 -1.63
CA TYR A 155 17.06 -19.46 -1.65
C TYR A 155 16.31 -18.99 -2.92
N TRP A 156 16.71 -19.45 -4.10
CA TRP A 156 16.08 -19.01 -5.34
C TRP A 156 14.64 -19.51 -5.47
N LEU A 157 14.37 -20.73 -5.00
CA LEU A 157 12.99 -21.24 -4.95
C LEU A 157 12.15 -20.41 -3.97
N TYR A 158 12.72 -20.01 -2.83
CA TYR A 158 12.04 -19.09 -1.90
C TYR A 158 11.66 -17.77 -2.58
N VAL A 159 12.60 -17.13 -3.29
CA VAL A 159 12.37 -15.85 -3.99
C VAL A 159 11.32 -15.99 -5.10
N ILE A 160 11.33 -17.08 -5.85
CA ILE A 160 10.32 -17.35 -6.89
C ILE A 160 8.94 -17.53 -6.27
N LEU A 161 8.82 -18.28 -5.17
CA LEU A 161 7.55 -18.46 -4.47
C LEU A 161 7.06 -17.15 -3.83
N GLU A 162 7.96 -16.31 -3.30
CA GLU A 162 7.65 -14.96 -2.81
C GLU A 162 7.05 -14.09 -3.91
N PHE A 163 7.69 -14.09 -5.10
CA PHE A 163 7.20 -13.35 -6.27
C PHE A 163 5.82 -13.87 -6.71
N LEU A 164 5.66 -15.19 -6.84
CA LEU A 164 4.39 -15.80 -7.27
C LEU A 164 3.27 -15.55 -6.25
N GLU A 165 3.59 -15.64 -4.98
CA GLU A 165 2.62 -15.33 -3.90
C GLU A 165 2.15 -13.87 -4.01
N ALA A 166 3.07 -12.93 -4.22
CA ALA A 166 2.72 -11.52 -4.38
C ALA A 166 1.90 -11.25 -5.66
N VAL A 167 2.14 -12.00 -6.75
CA VAL A 167 1.37 -11.88 -8.01
C VAL A 167 -0.09 -12.32 -7.83
N VAL A 168 -0.32 -13.43 -7.12
CA VAL A 168 -1.67 -14.03 -7.04
C VAL A 168 -2.34 -13.80 -5.70
N GLY A 169 -1.62 -13.40 -4.68
CA GLY A 169 -2.06 -13.32 -3.29
C GLY A 169 -2.61 -11.96 -2.85
N ASP A 170 -3.02 -11.07 -3.76
CA ASP A 170 -3.64 -9.78 -3.39
C ASP A 170 -5.18 -9.87 -3.36
N PRO A 171 -5.79 -10.19 -2.21
CA PRO A 171 -7.24 -10.13 -2.06
C PRO A 171 -7.74 -8.69 -1.82
N CYS A 172 -6.85 -7.72 -1.55
CA CYS A 172 -7.23 -6.37 -1.15
C CYS A 172 -7.99 -5.64 -2.25
N SER A 173 -7.52 -5.72 -3.50
CA SER A 173 -8.15 -5.03 -4.63
C SER A 173 -9.60 -5.49 -4.85
N SER A 174 -9.85 -6.79 -4.83
CA SER A 174 -11.20 -7.34 -5.03
C SER A 174 -12.10 -7.12 -3.81
N SER A 175 -11.58 -7.24 -2.59
CA SER A 175 -12.34 -6.96 -1.36
C SER A 175 -12.69 -5.48 -1.20
N PHE A 176 -11.80 -4.57 -1.63
CA PHE A 176 -12.06 -3.14 -1.68
C PHE A 176 -13.18 -2.81 -2.66
N MET A 177 -13.13 -3.36 -3.88
CA MET A 177 -14.21 -3.18 -4.86
C MET A 177 -15.53 -3.73 -4.33
N MET A 178 -15.51 -4.91 -3.70
CA MET A 178 -16.70 -5.47 -3.06
C MET A 178 -17.25 -4.54 -1.99
N SER A 179 -16.43 -3.94 -1.15
CA SER A 179 -16.88 -3.01 -0.10
C SER A 179 -17.54 -1.75 -0.66
N ILE A 180 -17.12 -1.25 -1.82
CA ILE A 180 -17.76 -0.13 -2.51
C ILE A 180 -19.08 -0.53 -3.15
N GLU A 181 -19.15 -1.74 -3.71
CA GLU A 181 -20.27 -2.21 -4.49
C GLU A 181 -21.46 -2.74 -3.64
N MET A 182 -21.21 -3.05 -2.37
CA MET A 182 -22.25 -3.54 -1.43
C MET A 182 -23.08 -2.43 -0.79
N VAL A 183 -22.66 -1.17 -0.87
CA VAL A 183 -23.32 -0.04 -0.20
C VAL A 183 -23.72 1.04 -1.19
N ALA A 184 -24.68 1.90 -0.78
CA ALA A 184 -25.08 3.07 -1.51
C ALA A 184 -23.93 4.10 -1.62
N THR A 185 -24.03 4.97 -2.61
CA THR A 185 -22.95 5.91 -2.97
C THR A 185 -22.54 6.84 -1.81
N ASP A 186 -23.52 7.33 -1.03
CA ASP A 186 -23.32 8.18 0.13
C ASP A 186 -22.56 7.50 1.30
N LYS A 187 -22.67 6.16 1.42
CA LYS A 187 -22.11 5.37 2.50
C LYS A 187 -20.74 4.75 2.16
N ARG A 188 -20.28 4.82 0.91
CA ARG A 188 -19.04 4.19 0.42
C ARG A 188 -17.81 4.61 1.22
N VAL A 189 -17.63 5.89 1.45
CA VAL A 189 -16.46 6.44 2.15
C VAL A 189 -16.38 5.88 3.58
N LEU A 190 -17.50 5.88 4.29
CA LEU A 190 -17.56 5.36 5.66
C LEU A 190 -17.25 3.86 5.68
N TYR A 191 -17.91 3.09 4.81
CA TYR A 191 -17.78 1.64 4.77
C TYR A 191 -16.37 1.17 4.39
N THR A 192 -15.77 1.78 3.37
CA THR A 192 -14.39 1.48 2.97
C THR A 192 -13.37 1.92 4.01
N THR A 193 -13.64 2.99 4.75
CA THR A 193 -12.78 3.41 5.87
C THR A 193 -12.81 2.36 6.98
N ILE A 194 -13.98 1.88 7.36
CA ILE A 194 -14.14 0.86 8.42
C ILE A 194 -13.43 -0.44 8.02
N THR A 195 -13.68 -0.95 6.82
CA THR A 195 -13.01 -2.16 6.34
C THR A 195 -11.51 -1.97 6.18
N GLY A 196 -11.07 -0.77 5.80
CA GLY A 196 -9.67 -0.37 5.67
C GLY A 196 -8.90 -0.33 7.00
N PHE A 197 -9.57 -0.18 8.16
CA PHE A 197 -8.91 -0.33 9.46
C PHE A 197 -8.33 -1.74 9.67
N GLY A 198 -8.84 -2.75 8.98
CA GLY A 198 -8.26 -4.08 8.97
C GLY A 198 -6.78 -4.08 8.61
N TYR A 199 -6.38 -3.25 7.65
CA TYR A 199 -4.96 -3.11 7.27
C TYR A 199 -4.09 -2.60 8.42
N THR A 200 -4.57 -1.61 9.18
CA THR A 200 -3.87 -1.10 10.36
C THR A 200 -3.81 -2.13 11.49
N ILE A 201 -4.92 -2.85 11.73
CA ILE A 201 -4.96 -3.94 12.72
C ILE A 201 -3.94 -5.02 12.35
N GLY A 202 -3.87 -5.42 11.09
CA GLY A 202 -2.87 -6.36 10.59
C GLY A 202 -1.44 -5.87 10.80
N GLY A 203 -1.17 -4.59 10.54
CA GLY A 203 0.13 -3.97 10.79
C GLY A 203 0.55 -3.93 12.26
N VAL A 204 -0.39 -3.92 13.20
CA VAL A 204 -0.12 -4.03 14.65
C VAL A 204 0.03 -5.50 15.07
N LEU A 205 -0.78 -6.39 14.52
CA LEU A 205 -0.74 -7.82 14.83
C LEU A 205 0.52 -8.50 14.26
N TYR A 206 1.03 -8.04 13.13
CA TYR A 206 2.20 -8.62 12.48
C TYR A 206 3.43 -8.69 13.42
N PRO A 207 3.93 -7.58 13.99
CA PRO A 207 5.05 -7.64 14.92
C PRO A 207 4.74 -8.45 16.18
N LEU A 208 3.51 -8.46 16.67
CA LEU A 208 3.09 -9.27 17.81
C LEU A 208 3.19 -10.77 17.52
N ILE A 209 2.68 -11.21 16.35
CA ILE A 209 2.76 -12.62 15.94
C ILE A 209 4.21 -13.02 15.76
N TYR A 210 5.04 -12.18 15.13
CA TYR A 210 6.46 -12.47 14.93
C TYR A 210 7.24 -12.51 16.26
N TRP A 211 6.88 -11.67 17.23
CA TRP A 211 7.46 -11.73 18.58
C TRP A 211 7.13 -13.02 19.31
N LEU A 212 5.89 -13.52 19.16
CA LEU A 212 5.46 -14.79 19.77
C LEU A 212 6.07 -16.01 19.05
N VAL A 213 6.29 -15.91 17.73
CA VAL A 213 6.81 -16.99 16.89
C VAL A 213 8.00 -16.47 16.07
N PRO A 214 9.18 -16.29 16.69
CA PRO A 214 10.31 -15.60 16.05
C PRO A 214 11.01 -16.42 14.96
N TYR A 215 10.75 -17.73 14.88
CA TYR A 215 11.32 -18.56 13.83
C TYR A 215 10.55 -18.40 12.54
N TRP A 216 11.20 -17.87 11.49
CA TRP A 216 10.57 -17.45 10.25
C TRP A 216 9.70 -18.52 9.55
N ARG A 217 10.08 -19.80 9.60
CA ARG A 217 9.29 -20.89 9.01
C ARG A 217 7.99 -21.10 9.77
N HIS A 218 8.06 -21.16 11.09
CA HIS A 218 6.86 -21.30 11.92
C HIS A 218 5.98 -20.08 11.85
N PHE A 219 6.56 -18.88 11.72
CA PHE A 219 5.80 -17.66 11.50
C PHE A 219 4.99 -17.73 10.19
N LEU A 220 5.64 -18.12 9.07
CA LEU A 220 4.92 -18.33 7.81
C LEU A 220 3.79 -19.35 7.94
N GLN A 221 4.03 -20.47 8.63
CA GLN A 221 2.99 -21.47 8.88
C GLN A 221 1.86 -20.91 9.74
N ALA A 222 2.17 -20.14 10.78
CA ALA A 222 1.17 -19.53 11.67
C ALA A 222 0.28 -18.51 10.96
N VAL A 223 0.79 -17.81 9.94
CA VAL A 223 0.04 -16.83 9.16
C VAL A 223 -0.73 -17.51 8.02
N TYR A 224 -0.07 -18.33 7.21
CA TYR A 224 -0.64 -18.84 5.97
C TYR A 224 -1.50 -20.10 6.15
N ALA A 225 -1.24 -20.95 7.15
CA ALA A 225 -2.11 -22.11 7.38
C ALA A 225 -3.55 -21.72 7.78
N PRO A 226 -3.77 -20.75 8.70
CA PRO A 226 -5.12 -20.21 8.92
C PRO A 226 -5.71 -19.52 7.69
N GLY A 227 -4.88 -18.93 6.81
CA GLY A 227 -5.32 -18.32 5.57
C GLY A 227 -6.03 -19.28 4.61
N LEU A 228 -5.77 -20.57 4.67
CA LEU A 228 -6.51 -21.58 3.91
C LEU A 228 -8.00 -21.69 4.34
N LEU A 229 -8.35 -21.26 5.55
CA LEU A 229 -9.73 -21.20 6.01
C LEU A 229 -10.59 -20.19 5.25
N PHE A 230 -9.97 -19.27 4.49
CA PHE A 230 -10.71 -18.38 3.59
C PHE A 230 -11.51 -19.13 2.51
N ILE A 231 -11.31 -20.43 2.33
CA ILE A 231 -12.18 -21.25 1.48
C ILE A 231 -13.64 -21.20 1.94
N PHE A 232 -13.88 -21.11 3.25
CA PHE A 232 -15.24 -21.01 3.79
C PHE A 232 -15.94 -19.68 3.44
N TYR A 233 -15.21 -18.68 2.92
CA TYR A 233 -15.81 -17.43 2.45
C TYR A 233 -16.74 -17.63 1.24
N ILE A 234 -16.64 -18.77 0.57
CA ILE A 234 -17.62 -19.18 -0.45
C ILE A 234 -19.05 -19.19 0.14
N TYR A 235 -19.19 -19.47 1.44
CA TYR A 235 -20.48 -19.56 2.13
C TYR A 235 -20.77 -18.33 2.99
N LEU A 236 -19.76 -17.55 3.38
CA LEU A 236 -19.86 -16.46 4.36
C LEU A 236 -20.06 -15.07 3.72
N ILE A 237 -19.64 -14.89 2.50
CA ILE A 237 -19.75 -13.61 1.77
C ILE A 237 -20.55 -13.86 0.49
N ASP A 238 -21.45 -12.92 0.18
CA ASP A 238 -22.19 -12.92 -1.08
C ASP A 238 -21.41 -12.16 -2.17
N GLU A 239 -21.77 -12.45 -3.44
CA GLU A 239 -21.22 -11.72 -4.57
C GLU A 239 -21.80 -10.31 -4.64
N SER A 240 -21.08 -9.38 -5.30
CA SER A 240 -21.54 -8.01 -5.51
C SER A 240 -22.84 -7.97 -6.34
N PRO A 241 -23.96 -7.39 -5.80
CA PRO A 241 -25.17 -7.21 -6.58
C PRO A 241 -24.95 -6.33 -7.83
N ARG A 242 -24.07 -5.32 -7.75
CA ARG A 242 -23.72 -4.46 -8.90
C ARG A 242 -23.05 -5.28 -9.99
N TRP A 243 -22.06 -6.09 -9.63
CA TRP A 243 -21.38 -6.94 -10.61
C TRP A 243 -22.33 -7.95 -11.25
N LEU A 244 -23.21 -8.60 -10.49
CA LEU A 244 -24.19 -9.53 -11.02
C LEU A 244 -25.12 -8.85 -12.05
N LEU A 245 -25.55 -7.63 -11.79
CA LEU A 245 -26.37 -6.87 -12.72
C LEU A 245 -25.61 -6.49 -14.01
N THR A 246 -24.33 -6.11 -13.93
CA THR A 246 -23.49 -5.85 -15.12
C THR A 246 -23.30 -7.10 -15.98
N LYS A 247 -23.32 -8.30 -15.36
CA LYS A 247 -23.27 -9.59 -16.06
C LYS A 247 -24.61 -10.12 -16.54
N GLY A 248 -25.69 -9.37 -16.32
CA GLY A 248 -27.04 -9.78 -16.71
C GLY A 248 -27.65 -10.86 -15.80
N LYS A 249 -27.00 -11.21 -14.68
CA LYS A 249 -27.44 -12.20 -13.71
C LYS A 249 -28.43 -11.61 -12.70
N LYS A 250 -29.51 -11.04 -13.21
CA LYS A 250 -30.48 -10.31 -12.43
C LYS A 250 -31.11 -11.12 -11.30
N ASN A 251 -31.46 -12.39 -11.57
CA ASN A 251 -32.11 -13.23 -10.59
C ASN A 251 -31.22 -13.52 -9.38
N GLU A 252 -29.91 -13.72 -9.60
CA GLU A 252 -28.92 -13.90 -8.52
C GLU A 252 -28.80 -12.61 -7.68
N ALA A 253 -28.74 -11.44 -8.32
CA ALA A 253 -28.69 -10.15 -7.63
C ALA A 253 -29.94 -9.91 -6.76
N VAL A 254 -31.13 -10.19 -7.29
CA VAL A 254 -32.40 -10.08 -6.55
C VAL A 254 -32.41 -11.02 -5.34
N THR A 255 -31.93 -12.23 -5.50
CA THR A 255 -31.90 -13.22 -4.39
C THR A 255 -31.00 -12.74 -3.25
N ILE A 256 -29.83 -12.14 -3.56
CA ILE A 256 -28.91 -11.59 -2.54
C ILE A 256 -29.54 -10.39 -1.82
N ILE A 257 -30.15 -9.47 -2.57
CA ILE A 257 -30.80 -8.28 -1.99
C ILE A 257 -31.98 -8.70 -1.09
N ASP A 258 -32.77 -9.66 -1.52
CA ASP A 258 -33.89 -10.18 -0.72
C ASP A 258 -33.40 -10.90 0.55
N ALA A 259 -32.32 -11.69 0.45
CA ALA A 259 -31.68 -12.31 1.60
C ALA A 259 -31.16 -11.29 2.60
N ALA A 260 -30.49 -10.24 2.11
CA ALA A 260 -30.00 -9.12 2.93
C ALA A 260 -31.15 -8.38 3.63
N ALA A 261 -32.26 -8.12 2.92
CA ALA A 261 -33.44 -7.48 3.47
C ALA A 261 -34.08 -8.33 4.58
N LYS A 262 -34.18 -9.65 4.37
CA LYS A 262 -34.71 -10.59 5.38
C LYS A 262 -33.86 -10.63 6.64
N VAL A 263 -32.54 -10.68 6.51
CA VAL A 263 -31.59 -10.65 7.64
C VAL A 263 -31.73 -9.36 8.45
N ASN A 264 -31.91 -8.23 7.75
CA ASN A 264 -32.08 -6.91 8.37
C ASN A 264 -33.53 -6.62 8.80
N LYS A 265 -34.48 -7.52 8.51
CA LYS A 265 -35.93 -7.33 8.76
C LYS A 265 -36.49 -6.06 8.11
N LEU A 266 -35.99 -5.72 6.94
CA LEU A 266 -36.45 -4.58 6.14
C LEU A 266 -37.57 -5.03 5.20
N GLN A 267 -38.65 -4.22 5.15
CA GLN A 267 -39.68 -4.37 4.12
C GLN A 267 -39.28 -3.44 2.95
N LEU A 268 -39.04 -4.01 1.78
CA LEU A 268 -38.77 -3.29 0.56
C LEU A 268 -40.08 -3.03 -0.15
N ASP A 269 -40.58 -1.76 -0.11
CA ASP A 269 -41.82 -1.34 -0.77
C ASP A 269 -41.67 -1.18 -2.30
N MET A 270 -40.56 -1.68 -2.86
CA MET A 270 -40.23 -1.59 -4.28
C MET A 270 -40.22 -2.98 -4.89
N ASP A 271 -40.65 -3.07 -6.14
CA ASP A 271 -40.56 -4.36 -6.89
C ASP A 271 -39.09 -4.60 -7.30
N ILE A 272 -38.42 -5.41 -6.49
CA ILE A 272 -37.00 -5.78 -6.67
C ILE A 272 -36.78 -6.40 -8.06
N ASN A 273 -37.81 -7.01 -8.65
CA ASN A 273 -37.74 -7.62 -9.98
C ASN A 273 -37.61 -6.59 -11.12
N GLN A 274 -37.82 -5.30 -10.86
CA GLN A 274 -37.71 -4.23 -11.84
C GLN A 274 -36.37 -3.45 -11.74
N ILE A 275 -35.41 -3.97 -10.97
CA ILE A 275 -34.08 -3.35 -10.82
C ILE A 275 -33.41 -3.21 -12.18
N THR A 276 -32.89 -2.00 -12.42
CA THR A 276 -32.02 -1.68 -13.55
C THR A 276 -30.72 -1.06 -13.04
N TYR A 277 -29.62 -1.45 -13.66
CA TYR A 277 -28.31 -0.84 -13.47
C TYR A 277 -27.80 -0.37 -14.83
N GLN A 278 -27.47 0.91 -14.93
CA GLN A 278 -26.80 1.45 -16.12
C GLN A 278 -25.31 1.52 -15.79
N GLU A 279 -24.54 0.72 -16.50
CA GLU A 279 -23.08 0.84 -16.47
C GLU A 279 -22.69 2.08 -17.27
N GLU A 280 -22.01 3.03 -16.64
CA GLU A 280 -21.35 4.10 -17.37
C GLU A 280 -20.29 3.47 -18.29
N LYS A 281 -20.52 3.55 -19.58
CA LYS A 281 -19.56 3.06 -20.59
C LYS A 281 -18.27 3.86 -20.44
N GLY A 282 -17.27 3.27 -19.80
CA GLY A 282 -15.93 3.83 -19.70
C GLY A 282 -15.37 4.14 -21.10
N ALA A 283 -14.79 5.31 -21.27
CA ALA A 283 -14.13 5.68 -22.50
C ALA A 283 -13.01 4.68 -22.83
N ASN A 284 -12.78 4.45 -24.12
CA ASN A 284 -11.77 3.48 -24.57
C ASN A 284 -10.38 3.90 -24.07
N PHE A 285 -9.77 3.14 -23.14
CA PHE A 285 -8.54 3.48 -22.41
C PHE A 285 -7.42 4.01 -23.32
N SER A 286 -7.18 3.33 -24.45
CA SER A 286 -6.13 3.73 -25.41
C SER A 286 -6.42 5.08 -26.06
N ARG A 287 -7.69 5.39 -26.36
CA ARG A 287 -8.09 6.67 -26.96
C ARG A 287 -7.95 7.81 -25.97
N VAL A 288 -8.36 7.55 -24.74
CA VAL A 288 -8.25 8.48 -23.60
C VAL A 288 -6.80 8.88 -23.35
N LEU A 289 -5.90 7.91 -23.30
CA LEU A 289 -4.46 8.15 -23.16
C LEU A 289 -3.91 8.99 -24.31
N LEU A 290 -4.26 8.64 -25.55
CA LEU A 290 -3.77 9.35 -26.74
C LEU A 290 -4.21 10.81 -26.75
N GLU A 291 -5.46 11.11 -26.40
CA GLU A 291 -6.00 12.46 -26.33
C GLU A 291 -5.36 13.28 -25.21
N THR A 292 -5.19 12.67 -24.04
CA THR A 292 -4.57 13.33 -22.88
C THR A 292 -3.10 13.66 -23.14
N PHE A 293 -2.33 12.75 -23.72
CA PHE A 293 -0.91 12.97 -23.98
C PHE A 293 -0.59 13.88 -25.20
N LYS A 294 -1.58 14.20 -26.02
CA LYS A 294 -1.43 15.24 -27.05
C LYS A 294 -1.29 16.65 -26.46
N SER A 295 -1.88 16.89 -25.27
CA SER A 295 -1.78 18.18 -24.58
C SER A 295 -0.50 18.27 -23.77
N LYS A 296 0.35 19.27 -24.06
CA LYS A 296 1.58 19.54 -23.28
C LYS A 296 1.29 19.85 -21.81
N SER A 297 0.16 20.51 -21.53
CA SER A 297 -0.26 20.82 -20.16
C SER A 297 -0.62 19.55 -19.39
N MET A 298 -1.39 18.66 -20.01
CA MET A 298 -1.75 17.38 -19.38
C MET A 298 -0.55 16.46 -19.20
N LEU A 299 0.37 16.44 -20.17
CA LEU A 299 1.63 15.68 -20.05
C LEU A 299 2.49 16.18 -18.87
N LYS A 300 2.60 17.51 -18.70
CA LYS A 300 3.29 18.12 -17.55
C LYS A 300 2.64 17.71 -16.22
N ARG A 301 1.31 17.79 -16.13
CA ARG A 301 0.57 17.37 -14.93
C ARG A 301 0.75 15.87 -14.65
N PHE A 302 0.66 15.05 -15.67
CA PHE A 302 0.91 13.61 -15.53
C PHE A 302 2.32 13.32 -14.98
N PHE A 303 3.35 13.98 -15.51
CA PHE A 303 4.71 13.79 -15.04
C PHE A 303 4.88 14.19 -13.57
N VAL A 304 4.32 15.33 -13.16
CA VAL A 304 4.38 15.76 -11.75
C VAL A 304 3.60 14.80 -10.85
N CYS A 305 2.40 14.38 -11.25
CA CYS A 305 1.63 13.38 -10.52
C CYS A 305 2.38 12.04 -10.40
N ALA A 306 3.03 11.58 -11.46
CA ALA A 306 3.84 10.36 -11.44
C ALA A 306 4.98 10.46 -10.43
N VAL A 307 5.67 11.61 -10.36
CA VAL A 307 6.72 11.86 -9.34
C VAL A 307 6.12 11.87 -7.95
N TRP A 308 4.97 12.50 -7.71
CA TRP A 308 4.30 12.44 -6.41
C TRP A 308 3.99 11.01 -5.98
N TRP A 309 3.47 10.20 -6.90
CA TRP A 309 3.13 8.80 -6.62
C TRP A 309 4.38 7.97 -6.32
N ILE A 310 5.45 8.13 -7.11
CA ILE A 310 6.74 7.45 -6.84
C ILE A 310 7.28 7.88 -5.48
N ALA A 311 7.35 9.19 -5.20
CA ALA A 311 7.84 9.70 -3.93
C ALA A 311 6.99 9.21 -2.75
N SER A 312 5.65 9.26 -2.89
CA SER A 312 4.72 8.84 -1.83
C SER A 312 4.85 7.36 -1.50
N THR A 313 4.89 6.50 -2.51
CA THR A 313 5.04 5.05 -2.28
C THR A 313 6.44 4.69 -1.78
N PHE A 314 7.48 5.30 -2.34
CA PHE A 314 8.87 5.06 -1.96
C PHE A 314 9.14 5.44 -0.51
N VAL A 315 8.77 6.66 -0.11
CA VAL A 315 9.07 7.15 1.25
C VAL A 315 8.17 6.48 2.27
N ASN A 316 6.86 6.35 2.00
CA ASN A 316 5.95 5.72 2.95
C ASN A 316 6.34 4.26 3.21
N HIS A 317 6.65 3.50 2.16
CA HIS A 317 7.06 2.11 2.27
C HIS A 317 8.47 1.97 2.84
N GLY A 318 9.40 2.82 2.40
CA GLY A 318 10.77 2.87 2.90
C GLY A 318 10.85 3.17 4.40
N LEU A 319 10.07 4.13 4.90
CA LEU A 319 9.97 4.39 6.34
C LEU A 319 9.39 3.19 7.10
N THR A 320 8.41 2.49 6.55
CA THR A 320 7.87 1.29 7.17
C THR A 320 8.93 0.19 7.29
N ILE A 321 9.71 -0.07 6.24
CA ILE A 321 10.80 -1.06 6.26
C ILE A 321 11.89 -0.65 7.25
N ASN A 322 12.31 0.63 7.24
CA ASN A 322 13.40 1.08 8.11
C ASN A 322 12.98 1.29 9.57
N SER A 323 11.70 1.14 9.92
CA SER A 323 11.22 1.28 11.31
C SER A 323 11.83 0.23 12.26
N ILE A 324 12.18 -0.95 11.76
CA ILE A 324 12.81 -2.02 12.56
C ILE A 324 14.27 -1.73 12.90
N SER A 325 14.94 -0.86 12.14
CA SER A 325 16.34 -0.46 12.35
C SER A 325 16.49 0.71 13.33
N LEU A 326 15.38 1.27 13.83
CA LEU A 326 15.40 2.34 14.83
C LEU A 326 15.85 1.81 16.20
N GLN A 327 16.45 2.71 16.99
CA GLN A 327 16.77 2.43 18.38
C GLN A 327 15.54 2.01 19.17
N GLY A 328 15.70 1.08 20.11
CA GLY A 328 14.64 0.57 20.98
C GLY A 328 14.06 -0.78 20.53
N ASN A 329 12.79 -1.02 20.86
CA ASN A 329 12.15 -2.29 20.53
C ASN A 329 11.58 -2.26 19.11
N LYS A 330 12.16 -3.05 18.21
CA LYS A 330 11.79 -3.13 16.79
C LYS A 330 10.30 -3.46 16.56
N TYR A 331 9.72 -4.31 17.40
CA TYR A 331 8.30 -4.69 17.31
C TYR A 331 7.38 -3.53 17.63
N VAL A 332 7.72 -2.78 18.69
CA VAL A 332 6.98 -1.58 19.09
C VAL A 332 7.13 -0.48 18.04
N ASN A 333 8.34 -0.26 17.52
CA ASN A 333 8.59 0.74 16.49
C ASN A 333 7.75 0.46 15.23
N TYR A 334 7.69 -0.79 14.78
CA TYR A 334 6.87 -1.17 13.64
C TYR A 334 5.36 -1.00 13.92
N ALA A 335 4.87 -1.43 15.09
CA ALA A 335 3.47 -1.27 15.48
C ALA A 335 3.08 0.22 15.54
N LEU A 336 3.93 1.09 16.11
CA LEU A 336 3.72 2.53 16.13
C LEU A 336 3.65 3.12 14.72
N THR A 337 4.50 2.65 13.80
CA THR A 337 4.48 3.08 12.39
C THR A 337 3.14 2.80 11.72
N SER A 338 2.51 1.67 12.03
CA SER A 338 1.18 1.33 11.52
C SER A 338 0.06 2.13 12.21
N LEU A 339 0.19 2.39 13.52
CA LEU A 339 -0.80 3.17 14.29
C LEU A 339 -0.83 4.65 13.90
N VAL A 340 0.31 5.22 13.54
CA VAL A 340 0.42 6.63 13.13
C VAL A 340 -0.42 6.95 11.88
N ASP A 341 -0.68 5.97 11.02
CA ASP A 341 -1.53 6.15 9.83
C ASP A 341 -3.01 6.42 10.18
N VAL A 342 -3.48 6.02 11.37
CA VAL A 342 -4.89 6.18 11.77
C VAL A 342 -5.26 7.66 12.00
N PRO A 343 -4.60 8.40 12.92
CA PRO A 343 -4.89 9.82 13.07
C PRO A 343 -4.62 10.61 11.78
N GLY A 344 -3.67 10.14 10.97
CA GLY A 344 -3.34 10.72 9.69
C GLY A 344 -4.54 10.85 8.76
N ARG A 345 -5.34 9.81 8.64
CA ARG A 345 -6.53 9.79 7.76
C ARG A 345 -7.58 10.81 8.19
N PHE A 346 -7.85 10.95 9.49
CA PHE A 346 -8.84 11.91 10.00
C PHE A 346 -8.38 13.35 9.82
N VAL A 347 -7.11 13.63 10.13
CA VAL A 347 -6.53 14.98 10.02
C VAL A 347 -6.52 15.44 8.57
N VAL A 348 -6.20 14.56 7.61
CA VAL A 348 -6.22 14.91 6.18
C VAL A 348 -7.61 15.33 5.73
N VAL A 349 -8.66 14.59 6.11
CA VAL A 349 -10.05 14.97 5.77
C VAL A 349 -10.39 16.36 6.30
N TYR A 350 -10.02 16.64 7.55
CA TYR A 350 -10.24 17.97 8.15
C TYR A 350 -9.49 19.09 7.42
N ILE A 351 -8.19 18.85 7.08
CA ILE A 351 -7.36 19.83 6.37
C ILE A 351 -7.93 20.12 4.97
N LEU A 352 -8.29 19.06 4.23
CA LEU A 352 -8.78 19.20 2.87
C LEU A 352 -10.16 19.86 2.77
N ASN A 353 -10.96 19.81 3.83
CA ASN A 353 -12.23 20.55 3.88
C ASN A 353 -12.04 22.04 4.16
N ARG A 354 -10.87 22.46 4.67
CA ARG A 354 -10.62 23.84 5.10
C ARG A 354 -9.62 24.59 4.24
N TYR A 355 -8.72 23.89 3.58
CA TYR A 355 -7.63 24.47 2.79
C TYR A 355 -7.64 23.96 1.35
N LYS A 356 -7.09 24.76 0.43
CA LYS A 356 -6.82 24.36 -0.95
C LYS A 356 -5.85 23.17 -0.97
N ARG A 357 -5.84 22.36 -2.05
CA ARG A 357 -5.08 21.09 -2.13
C ARG A 357 -3.57 21.30 -2.21
N LYS A 358 -3.12 22.30 -2.96
CA LYS A 358 -1.71 22.54 -3.29
C LYS A 358 -0.85 22.86 -2.06
N MET A 359 -1.29 23.78 -1.21
CA MET A 359 -0.49 24.23 -0.06
C MET A 359 -0.29 23.15 0.99
N PRO A 360 -1.31 22.39 1.43
CA PRO A 360 -1.10 21.26 2.32
C PRO A 360 -0.16 20.19 1.75
N LEU A 361 -0.22 19.93 0.44
CA LEU A 361 0.67 18.96 -0.21
C LEU A 361 2.13 19.42 -0.15
N ILE A 362 2.43 20.67 -0.50
CA ILE A 362 3.77 21.25 -0.41
C ILE A 362 4.26 21.19 1.04
N PHE A 363 3.44 21.66 1.99
CA PHE A 363 3.79 21.68 3.40
C PHE A 363 4.16 20.28 3.92
N THR A 364 3.36 19.27 3.63
CA THR A 364 3.59 17.91 4.10
C THR A 364 4.83 17.27 3.47
N PHE A 365 5.11 17.52 2.18
CA PHE A 365 6.35 17.07 1.54
C PHE A 365 7.58 17.74 2.13
N VAL A 366 7.55 19.06 2.32
CA VAL A 366 8.68 19.82 2.89
C VAL A 366 8.90 19.45 4.35
N ALA A 367 7.83 19.33 5.14
CA ALA A 367 7.91 18.91 6.54
C ALA A 367 8.52 17.50 6.66
N CYS A 368 8.08 16.55 5.84
CA CYS A 368 8.67 15.21 5.79
C CYS A 368 10.16 15.27 5.41
N ALA A 369 10.53 16.10 4.43
CA ALA A 369 11.91 16.26 4.01
C ALA A 369 12.80 16.75 5.15
N VAL A 370 12.37 17.78 5.88
CA VAL A 370 13.10 18.32 7.03
C VAL A 370 13.22 17.29 8.15
N LEU A 371 12.13 16.61 8.50
CA LEU A 371 12.11 15.60 9.56
C LEU A 371 13.02 14.40 9.24
N CYS A 372 12.97 13.90 8.01
CA CYS A 372 13.84 12.81 7.56
C CYS A 372 15.33 13.26 7.49
N ALA A 373 15.60 14.49 7.06
CA ALA A 373 16.96 15.02 7.03
C ALA A 373 17.53 15.29 8.43
N ALA A 374 16.69 15.63 9.40
CA ALA A 374 17.13 15.88 10.78
C ALA A 374 17.41 14.58 11.56
N GLN A 375 16.72 13.50 11.25
CA GLN A 375 16.77 12.23 11.99
C GLN A 375 18.18 11.65 12.15
N PRO A 376 19.09 11.61 11.14
CA PRO A 376 20.42 11.05 11.29
C PRO A 376 21.36 11.85 12.21
N PHE A 377 21.05 13.12 12.50
CA PHE A 377 21.87 14.00 13.34
C PHE A 377 21.48 13.96 14.81
N VAL A 378 20.48 13.15 15.16
CA VAL A 378 20.06 12.99 16.56
C VAL A 378 21.12 12.20 17.33
N PRO A 379 21.61 12.70 18.49
CA PRO A 379 22.55 11.96 19.34
C PRO A 379 21.99 10.61 19.79
N TYR A 380 22.87 9.61 19.89
CA TYR A 380 22.50 8.26 20.32
C TYR A 380 21.91 8.21 21.75
N ASP A 381 22.23 9.19 22.58
CA ASP A 381 21.74 9.31 23.94
C ASP A 381 20.25 9.69 24.07
N LEU A 382 19.62 10.09 22.95
CA LEU A 382 18.25 10.56 22.89
C LEU A 382 17.36 9.69 21.96
N PRO A 383 17.18 8.39 22.25
CA PRO A 383 16.42 7.49 21.38
C PRO A 383 14.96 7.93 21.18
N TRP A 384 14.33 8.51 22.20
CA TRP A 384 12.97 9.03 22.11
C TRP A 384 12.82 10.14 21.07
N LEU A 385 13.84 11.00 20.92
CA LEU A 385 13.84 12.09 19.94
C LEU A 385 13.96 11.51 18.51
N SER A 386 14.84 10.53 18.32
CA SER A 386 14.99 9.83 17.03
C SER A 386 13.67 9.16 16.61
N ILE A 387 13.02 8.43 17.53
CA ILE A 387 11.73 7.78 17.28
C ILE A 387 10.65 8.83 16.98
N THR A 388 10.58 9.92 17.74
CA THR A 388 9.57 10.97 17.52
C THR A 388 9.73 11.65 16.16
N LEU A 389 10.97 11.99 15.75
CA LEU A 389 11.23 12.58 14.43
C LEU A 389 10.85 11.60 13.32
N PHE A 390 11.21 10.34 13.47
CA PHE A 390 10.87 9.30 12.49
C PHE A 390 9.35 9.13 12.37
N MET A 391 8.62 8.99 13.48
CA MET A 391 7.17 8.85 13.49
C MET A 391 6.46 10.09 12.94
N SER A 392 7.00 11.29 13.23
CA SER A 392 6.50 12.53 12.63
C SER A 392 6.72 12.57 11.12
N GLY A 393 7.88 12.13 10.64
CA GLY A 393 8.16 11.97 9.21
C GLY A 393 7.20 10.97 8.56
N LYS A 394 6.94 9.84 9.21
CA LYS A 394 5.97 8.84 8.76
C LYS A 394 4.55 9.41 8.70
N LEU A 395 4.13 10.18 9.70
CA LEU A 395 2.83 10.85 9.72
C LEU A 395 2.69 11.82 8.54
N MET A 396 3.73 12.65 8.28
CA MET A 396 3.73 13.54 7.11
C MET A 396 3.67 12.76 5.79
N SER A 397 4.35 11.62 5.71
CA SER A 397 4.29 10.75 4.53
C SER A 397 2.89 10.19 4.28
N SER A 398 2.16 9.84 5.32
CA SER A 398 0.76 9.39 5.22
C SER A 398 -0.17 10.53 4.79
N PHE A 399 0.09 11.75 5.23
CA PHE A 399 -0.68 12.93 4.81
C PHE A 399 -0.52 13.19 3.33
N TYR A 400 0.70 13.35 2.82
CA TYR A 400 0.87 13.63 1.41
C TYR A 400 0.45 12.44 0.53
N PHE A 401 0.57 11.18 0.99
CA PHE A 401 0.03 10.03 0.25
C PHE A 401 -1.49 10.17 0.03
N SER A 402 -2.23 10.51 1.08
CA SER A 402 -3.69 10.71 1.01
C SER A 402 -4.07 11.93 0.16
N ILE A 403 -3.34 13.04 0.29
CA ILE A 403 -3.56 14.24 -0.50
C ILE A 403 -3.25 13.99 -1.98
N THR A 404 -2.15 13.28 -2.28
CA THR A 404 -1.76 12.91 -3.65
C THR A 404 -2.86 12.10 -4.33
N TYR A 405 -3.49 11.17 -3.60
CA TYR A 405 -4.60 10.36 -4.10
C TYR A 405 -5.76 11.23 -4.58
N ILE A 406 -6.19 12.18 -3.75
CA ILE A 406 -7.31 13.07 -4.03
C ILE A 406 -6.94 14.09 -5.12
N PHE A 407 -5.80 14.77 -4.97
CA PHE A 407 -5.40 15.84 -5.88
C PHE A 407 -5.12 15.32 -7.30
N THR A 408 -4.52 14.12 -7.42
CA THR A 408 -4.36 13.49 -8.74
C THR A 408 -5.69 13.29 -9.44
N SER A 409 -6.74 12.89 -8.72
CA SER A 409 -8.06 12.67 -9.32
C SER A 409 -8.75 13.99 -9.75
N GLU A 410 -8.44 15.11 -9.11
CA GLU A 410 -9.01 16.43 -9.42
C GLU A 410 -8.32 17.11 -10.62
N LEU A 411 -7.06 16.79 -10.91
CA LEU A 411 -6.26 17.42 -11.97
C LEU A 411 -6.61 16.98 -13.39
N PHE A 412 -7.31 15.86 -13.53
CA PHE A 412 -7.67 15.28 -14.83
C PHE A 412 -9.17 15.36 -15.10
N PRO A 413 -9.57 15.52 -16.40
CA PRO A 413 -10.96 15.56 -16.80
C PRO A 413 -11.76 14.35 -16.33
N THR A 414 -13.07 14.55 -16.07
CA THR A 414 -13.96 13.54 -15.52
C THR A 414 -13.91 12.22 -16.30
N TYR A 415 -13.95 12.28 -17.64
CA TYR A 415 -13.93 11.09 -18.49
C TYR A 415 -12.56 10.35 -18.53
N THR A 416 -11.44 11.02 -18.17
CA THR A 416 -10.10 10.42 -18.16
C THR A 416 -9.57 10.14 -16.73
N ARG A 417 -10.24 10.70 -15.73
CA ARG A 417 -9.82 10.70 -14.31
C ARG A 417 -9.38 9.34 -13.81
N ASN A 418 -10.25 8.34 -13.93
CA ASN A 418 -9.97 7.01 -13.41
C ASN A 418 -8.77 6.36 -14.11
N SER A 419 -8.67 6.53 -15.43
CA SER A 419 -7.57 5.96 -16.22
C SER A 419 -6.24 6.63 -15.89
N MET A 420 -6.22 7.96 -15.77
CA MET A 420 -5.00 8.70 -15.43
C MET A 420 -4.56 8.46 -14.00
N HIS A 421 -5.50 8.37 -13.07
CA HIS A 421 -5.23 8.01 -11.68
C HIS A 421 -4.62 6.60 -11.56
N ALA A 422 -5.21 5.62 -12.24
CA ALA A 422 -4.69 4.26 -12.28
C ALA A 422 -3.28 4.19 -12.89
N LEU A 423 -3.03 4.95 -13.95
CA LEU A 423 -1.72 5.02 -14.59
C LEU A 423 -0.67 5.66 -13.65
N CYS A 424 -0.99 6.79 -13.02
CA CYS A 424 -0.09 7.44 -12.05
C CYS A 424 0.20 6.51 -10.86
N SER A 425 -0.80 5.85 -10.32
CA SER A 425 -0.67 4.88 -9.23
C SER A 425 0.19 3.68 -9.62
N SER A 426 0.04 3.16 -10.85
CA SER A 426 0.86 2.07 -11.37
C SER A 426 2.33 2.47 -11.51
N VAL A 427 2.60 3.67 -12.05
CA VAL A 427 3.96 4.22 -12.11
C VAL A 427 4.53 4.42 -10.70
N GLY A 428 3.71 4.83 -9.75
CA GLY A 428 4.08 4.96 -8.34
C GLY A 428 4.64 3.67 -7.73
N ARG A 429 4.23 2.48 -8.21
CA ARG A 429 4.75 1.20 -7.69
C ARG A 429 6.26 1.02 -7.88
N ILE A 430 6.88 1.76 -8.81
CA ILE A 430 8.34 1.81 -8.93
C ILE A 430 8.97 2.22 -7.59
N GLY A 431 8.36 3.16 -6.86
CA GLY A 431 8.82 3.55 -5.54
C GLY A 431 8.84 2.40 -4.53
N SER A 432 7.78 1.59 -4.48
CA SER A 432 7.72 0.44 -3.58
C SER A 432 8.68 -0.70 -3.96
N ILE A 433 9.04 -0.84 -5.24
CA ILE A 433 10.05 -1.81 -5.71
C ILE A 433 11.46 -1.41 -5.26
N VAL A 434 11.76 -0.11 -5.25
CA VAL A 434 13.09 0.41 -4.85
C VAL A 434 13.24 0.50 -3.34
N ALA A 435 12.17 0.73 -2.59
CA ALA A 435 12.20 0.94 -1.14
C ALA A 435 12.90 -0.20 -0.34
N PRO A 436 12.72 -1.49 -0.64
CA PRO A 436 13.41 -2.57 0.05
C PRO A 436 14.94 -2.58 -0.12
N GLN A 437 15.48 -1.83 -1.10
CA GLN A 437 16.93 -1.72 -1.30
C GLN A 437 17.58 -0.68 -0.37
N MET A 438 16.79 0.16 0.30
CA MET A 438 17.31 1.23 1.15
C MET A 438 18.17 0.74 2.33
N PRO A 439 17.84 -0.38 3.01
CA PRO A 439 18.71 -0.91 4.05
C PRO A 439 20.15 -1.23 3.61
N LEU A 440 20.39 -1.53 2.31
CA LEU A 440 21.76 -1.73 1.79
C LEU A 440 22.63 -0.48 1.96
N LEU A 441 22.03 0.68 1.89
CA LEU A 441 22.77 1.95 1.99
C LEU A 441 23.21 2.26 3.42
N MET A 442 22.61 1.58 4.41
CA MET A 442 23.03 1.71 5.83
C MET A 442 24.44 1.19 6.07
N VAL A 443 24.95 0.30 5.20
CA VAL A 443 26.32 -0.18 5.23
C VAL A 443 27.33 0.95 5.06
N TYR A 444 27.02 1.97 4.23
CA TYR A 444 27.87 3.12 4.02
C TYR A 444 27.72 4.17 5.12
N TRP A 445 26.47 4.44 5.48
CA TRP A 445 26.13 5.36 6.56
C TRP A 445 24.68 5.11 7.01
N SER A 446 24.48 4.94 8.32
CA SER A 446 23.16 4.60 8.90
C SER A 446 22.08 5.63 8.61
N GLY A 447 22.43 6.90 8.41
CA GLY A 447 21.53 7.99 8.06
C GLY A 447 21.20 8.13 6.58
N LEU A 448 21.89 7.41 5.69
CA LEU A 448 21.75 7.60 4.25
C LEU A 448 20.34 7.35 3.71
N PRO A 449 19.62 6.29 4.14
CA PRO A 449 18.23 6.09 3.73
C PRO A 449 17.33 7.28 4.07
N SER A 450 17.42 7.79 5.29
CA SER A 450 16.61 8.95 5.74
C SER A 450 16.90 10.21 4.95
N MET A 451 18.17 10.47 4.59
CA MET A 451 18.55 11.59 3.72
C MET A 451 17.95 11.45 2.33
N ILE A 452 17.97 10.25 1.75
CA ILE A 452 17.38 10.00 0.43
C ILE A 452 15.86 10.19 0.48
N PHE A 453 15.18 9.69 1.53
CA PHE A 453 13.74 9.93 1.71
C PHE A 453 13.43 11.42 1.80
N GLY A 454 14.25 12.19 2.54
CA GLY A 454 14.14 13.64 2.63
C GLY A 454 14.31 14.33 1.28
N LEU A 455 15.33 13.96 0.52
CA LEU A 455 15.62 14.55 -0.80
C LEU A 455 14.50 14.27 -1.81
N VAL A 456 13.98 13.03 -1.85
CA VAL A 456 12.87 12.64 -2.74
C VAL A 456 11.61 13.40 -2.37
N SER A 457 11.29 13.51 -1.06
CA SER A 457 10.15 14.30 -0.59
C SER A 457 10.28 15.77 -0.96
N LEU A 458 11.46 16.37 -0.77
CA LEU A 458 11.72 17.77 -1.14
C LEU A 458 11.53 17.99 -2.65
N THR A 459 12.07 17.10 -3.46
CA THR A 459 11.94 17.18 -4.93
C THR A 459 10.46 17.14 -5.36
N ALA A 460 9.67 16.23 -4.79
CA ALA A 460 8.24 16.15 -5.06
C ALA A 460 7.50 17.41 -4.60
N GLY A 461 7.85 17.95 -3.43
CA GLY A 461 7.29 19.20 -2.92
C GLY A 461 7.58 20.40 -3.84
N LEU A 462 8.81 20.52 -4.34
CA LEU A 462 9.20 21.58 -5.27
C LEU A 462 8.48 21.45 -6.63
N LEU A 463 8.34 20.24 -7.14
CA LEU A 463 7.61 19.99 -8.39
C LEU A 463 6.11 20.31 -8.27
N THR A 464 5.55 20.27 -7.07
CA THR A 464 4.16 20.69 -6.82
C THR A 464 3.91 22.15 -7.19
N LEU A 465 4.93 23.02 -7.14
CA LEU A 465 4.81 24.42 -7.55
C LEU A 465 4.44 24.56 -9.03
N LEU A 466 4.79 23.59 -9.86
CA LEU A 466 4.54 23.59 -11.30
C LEU A 466 3.10 23.29 -11.72
N VAL A 467 2.25 22.85 -10.78
CA VAL A 467 0.86 22.46 -11.04
C VAL A 467 -0.09 23.50 -10.44
N PRO A 468 -1.20 23.86 -11.14
CA PRO A 468 -2.21 24.78 -10.60
C PRO A 468 -2.98 24.16 -9.42
N ASP A 469 -3.60 25.01 -8.59
CA ASP A 469 -4.57 24.57 -7.57
C ASP A 469 -5.93 24.27 -8.21
N THR A 470 -6.71 23.37 -7.62
CA THR A 470 -7.98 22.87 -8.20
C THR A 470 -9.22 23.26 -7.39
N THR A 471 -9.08 23.94 -6.27
CA THR A 471 -10.15 24.08 -5.26
C THR A 471 -11.25 25.08 -5.64
N GLU A 472 -10.97 26.05 -6.52
CA GLU A 472 -11.90 27.11 -6.89
C GLU A 472 -12.65 26.84 -8.20
N ASP A 473 -12.16 25.89 -8.99
CA ASP A 473 -12.73 25.52 -10.27
C ASP A 473 -13.69 24.32 -10.16
N ALA A 474 -14.78 24.34 -10.90
CA ALA A 474 -15.59 23.15 -11.09
C ALA A 474 -14.72 22.04 -11.70
N LEU A 475 -14.98 20.79 -11.32
CA LEU A 475 -14.22 19.66 -11.86
C LEU A 475 -14.31 19.66 -13.39
N PRO A 476 -13.19 19.64 -14.12
CA PRO A 476 -13.19 19.77 -15.57
C PRO A 476 -13.81 18.52 -16.22
N ASP A 477 -14.72 18.74 -17.16
CA ASP A 477 -15.30 17.65 -17.95
C ASP A 477 -14.51 17.37 -19.23
N THR A 478 -13.79 18.36 -19.74
CA THR A 478 -13.02 18.26 -20.98
C THR A 478 -11.54 18.60 -20.78
N VAL A 479 -10.67 18.13 -21.70
CA VAL A 479 -9.24 18.50 -21.71
C VAL A 479 -9.04 20.00 -21.81
N HIS A 480 -9.89 20.68 -22.61
CA HIS A 480 -9.78 22.11 -22.81
C HIS A 480 -10.11 22.92 -21.53
N GLU A 481 -11.12 22.49 -20.78
CA GLU A 481 -11.42 23.07 -19.46
C GLU A 481 -10.30 22.81 -18.47
N ALA A 482 -9.79 21.57 -18.43
CA ALA A 482 -8.65 21.22 -17.60
C ALA A 482 -7.41 22.09 -17.91
N GLU A 483 -7.16 22.42 -19.17
CA GLU A 483 -6.05 23.33 -19.53
C GLU A 483 -6.21 24.77 -19.03
N LYS A 484 -7.45 25.20 -18.80
CA LYS A 484 -7.76 26.55 -18.30
C LYS A 484 -7.59 26.68 -16.79
N ILE A 485 -7.60 25.57 -16.05
CA ILE A 485 -7.39 25.57 -14.59
C ILE A 485 -6.04 26.25 -14.29
N GLY A 486 -6.07 27.28 -13.46
CA GLY A 486 -4.92 28.06 -13.04
C GLY A 486 -4.52 29.22 -13.95
N LYS A 487 -5.06 29.34 -15.18
CA LYS A 487 -4.80 30.51 -16.05
C LYS A 487 -5.54 31.76 -15.59
N ILE A 488 -6.66 31.60 -14.92
CA ILE A 488 -7.47 32.70 -14.38
C ILE A 488 -6.71 33.38 -13.23
N GLU A 489 -6.09 32.60 -12.35
CA GLU A 489 -5.25 33.15 -11.26
C GLU A 489 -4.01 33.90 -11.78
N GLU A 490 -3.33 33.41 -12.83
CA GLU A 490 -2.19 34.12 -13.43
C GLU A 490 -2.60 35.46 -14.03
N ASN A 491 -3.77 35.56 -14.66
CA ASN A 491 -4.27 36.79 -15.23
C ASN A 491 -4.70 37.81 -14.15
N GLU A 492 -5.32 37.37 -13.05
CA GLU A 492 -5.67 38.24 -11.93
C GLU A 492 -4.46 38.73 -11.14
N LEU A 493 -3.45 37.86 -10.93
CA LEU A 493 -2.17 38.25 -10.31
C LEU A 493 -1.36 39.21 -11.22
N GLY A 494 -1.39 39.00 -12.52
CA GLY A 494 -0.83 39.91 -13.51
C GLY A 494 -1.52 41.28 -13.52
N ALA A 495 -2.84 41.30 -13.44
CA ALA A 495 -3.62 42.54 -13.38
C ALA A 495 -3.40 43.32 -12.09
N LYS A 496 -3.25 42.65 -10.92
CA LYS A 496 -2.92 43.30 -9.64
C LYS A 496 -1.51 43.86 -9.59
N LYS A 497 -0.54 43.24 -10.30
CA LYS A 497 0.83 43.75 -10.41
C LYS A 497 0.97 44.94 -11.36
N CYS A 498 0.03 45.13 -12.30
CA CYS A 498 0.00 46.31 -13.18
C CYS A 498 -0.78 47.48 -12.56
N SER A 499 -1.51 47.29 -11.46
CA SER A 499 -2.26 48.31 -10.75
C SER A 499 -1.63 48.81 -9.45
N SER A 500 -0.47 48.26 -9.06
CA SER A 500 0.39 48.77 -7.98
C SER A 500 1.68 49.41 -8.54
#